data_43043a5f046e171bcdbcf9d0628a829f
#
_entry.id   43043a5f046e171bcdbcf9d0628a829f
#
_cell.length_a   1.000
_cell.length_b   1.000
_cell.length_c   1.000
_cell.angle_alpha   90.00
_cell.angle_beta   90.00
_cell.angle_gamma   90.00
#
_symmetry.space_group_name_H-M   'P 1'
#
loop_
_entity.id
_entity.type
_entity.pdbx_description
1 polymer ?
#
loop_
_entity_poly.entity_id
_entity_poly.type
_entity_poly.pdbx_seq_one_letter_code
_entity_poly.pdbx_strand_id
1 'polypeptide(L)'
;MSRILIIEDEENLANFVNLELKHEGYETDVELDGRAGLDAALNQDFDVILLDLMLPELNGIEVARRVRELKDTPIIIMTARDSVIDRVSGLDHGADDYIVKPFAIEELLARVRALLRRISIEDGNNKEHQTTVNYKDLTIEKENRVVRREDEVINLTKREYELLLILMENINVVMSRKELLSKVWGYDSKVETNVVDVYIRYLRNKIDRPGEKSYIQTVRGTGYVIRS
;
A
#
# COMPACT_ATOMS: atom_id res chain seq x y z
N MET A 1 16.08 -12.17 -2.55
CA MET A 1 14.82 -12.67 -2.00
C MET A 1 14.59 -11.86 -0.75
N SER A 2 13.42 -11.26 -0.55
CA SER A 2 13.27 -10.39 0.64
C SER A 2 13.10 -11.22 1.90
N ARG A 3 13.74 -10.75 2.98
CA ARG A 3 13.80 -11.43 4.27
C ARG A 3 13.00 -10.66 5.33
N ILE A 4 12.09 -11.36 6.01
CA ILE A 4 11.13 -10.76 6.94
C ILE A 4 11.31 -11.39 8.33
N LEU A 5 11.44 -10.54 9.35
CA LEU A 5 11.42 -10.96 10.74
C LEU A 5 10.00 -10.86 11.30
N ILE A 6 9.53 -11.91 11.95
CA ILE A 6 8.25 -11.97 12.65
C ILE A 6 8.55 -12.04 14.15
N ILE A 7 8.06 -11.07 14.94
CA ILE A 7 8.19 -11.06 16.39
C ILE A 7 6.77 -11.08 16.98
N GLU A 8 6.35 -12.26 17.44
CA GLU A 8 4.97 -12.54 17.82
C GLU A 8 4.96 -13.69 18.83
N ASP A 9 4.39 -13.48 20.01
CA ASP A 9 4.39 -14.47 21.10
C ASP A 9 3.30 -15.55 20.96
N GLU A 10 2.26 -15.27 20.18
CA GLU A 10 1.23 -16.26 19.86
C GLU A 10 1.72 -17.23 18.78
N GLU A 11 2.25 -18.39 19.18
CA GLU A 11 2.85 -19.39 18.27
C GLU A 11 1.97 -19.73 17.06
N ASN A 12 0.64 -19.85 17.26
CA ASN A 12 -0.28 -20.21 16.19
C ASN A 12 -0.34 -19.11 15.13
N LEU A 13 -0.41 -17.84 15.56
CA LEU A 13 -0.42 -16.69 14.65
C LEU A 13 0.93 -16.52 13.98
N ALA A 14 2.03 -16.63 14.73
CA ALA A 14 3.38 -16.56 14.19
C ALA A 14 3.62 -17.61 13.10
N ASN A 15 3.23 -18.87 13.36
CA ASN A 15 3.34 -19.97 12.41
C ASN A 15 2.45 -19.78 11.19
N PHE A 16 1.23 -19.29 11.35
CA PHE A 16 0.33 -18.99 10.25
C PHE A 16 0.91 -17.91 9.34
N VAL A 17 1.31 -16.77 9.90
CA VAL A 17 1.95 -15.67 9.14
C VAL A 17 3.22 -16.12 8.44
N ASN A 18 4.06 -16.89 9.15
CA ASN A 18 5.29 -17.47 8.60
C ASN A 18 5.03 -18.36 7.38
N LEU A 19 4.01 -19.24 7.46
CA LEU A 19 3.66 -20.15 6.36
C LEU A 19 3.18 -19.36 5.12
N GLU A 20 2.32 -18.36 5.33
CA GLU A 20 1.77 -17.54 4.23
C GLU A 20 2.86 -16.69 3.57
N LEU A 21 3.76 -16.09 4.33
CA LEU A 21 4.89 -15.34 3.79
C LEU A 21 5.85 -16.23 2.99
N LYS A 22 6.14 -17.44 3.48
CA LYS A 22 6.95 -18.42 2.72
C LYS A 22 6.26 -18.86 1.44
N HIS A 23 4.95 -19.02 1.45
CA HIS A 23 4.17 -19.34 0.25
C HIS A 23 4.25 -18.22 -0.80
N GLU A 24 4.28 -16.96 -0.37
CA GLU A 24 4.50 -15.78 -1.22
C GLU A 24 5.97 -15.61 -1.69
N GLY A 25 6.86 -16.50 -1.27
CA GLY A 25 8.26 -16.51 -1.71
C GLY A 25 9.20 -15.65 -0.89
N TYR A 26 8.84 -15.27 0.34
CA TYR A 26 9.73 -14.56 1.27
C TYR A 26 10.56 -15.52 2.11
N GLU A 27 11.77 -15.12 2.51
CA GLU A 27 12.51 -15.74 3.59
C GLU A 27 12.03 -15.15 4.92
N THR A 28 11.85 -16.00 5.93
CA THR A 28 11.28 -15.56 7.21
C THR A 28 12.01 -16.17 8.40
N ASP A 29 12.24 -15.33 9.41
CA ASP A 29 12.65 -15.74 10.75
C ASP A 29 11.54 -15.40 11.75
N VAL A 30 11.40 -16.21 12.80
CA VAL A 30 10.35 -16.05 13.81
C VAL A 30 10.98 -16.02 15.19
N GLU A 31 10.63 -14.99 15.98
CA GLU A 31 10.98 -14.87 17.38
C GLU A 31 9.71 -14.72 18.22
N LEU A 32 9.65 -15.39 19.37
CA LEU A 32 8.44 -15.44 20.19
C LEU A 32 8.49 -14.50 21.40
N ASP A 33 9.54 -13.73 21.54
CA ASP A 33 9.67 -12.71 22.59
C ASP A 33 10.40 -11.46 22.08
N GLY A 34 10.19 -10.34 22.79
CA GLY A 34 10.73 -9.07 22.36
C GLY A 34 12.24 -8.92 22.49
N ARG A 35 12.89 -9.67 23.39
CA ARG A 35 14.35 -9.62 23.57
C ARG A 35 15.06 -10.40 22.46
N ALA A 36 14.63 -11.61 22.18
CA ALA A 36 15.16 -12.41 21.07
C ALA A 36 14.89 -11.70 19.72
N GLY A 37 13.68 -11.14 19.56
CA GLY A 37 13.32 -10.34 18.38
C GLY A 37 14.21 -9.11 18.17
N LEU A 38 14.51 -8.37 19.24
CA LEU A 38 15.44 -7.23 19.19
C LEU A 38 16.85 -7.68 18.82
N ASP A 39 17.35 -8.74 19.46
CA ASP A 39 18.68 -9.27 19.18
C ASP A 39 18.80 -9.74 17.72
N ALA A 40 17.79 -10.42 17.18
CA ALA A 40 17.74 -10.82 15.78
C ALA A 40 17.72 -9.58 14.86
N ALA A 41 16.83 -8.60 15.13
CA ALA A 41 16.71 -7.39 14.34
C ALA A 41 18.00 -6.55 14.28
N LEU A 42 18.78 -6.53 15.35
CA LEU A 42 20.04 -5.76 15.40
C LEU A 42 21.22 -6.51 14.76
N ASN A 43 21.29 -7.82 14.91
CA ASN A 43 22.45 -8.61 14.47
C ASN A 43 22.32 -9.16 13.05
N GLN A 44 21.13 -9.12 12.45
CA GLN A 44 20.88 -9.62 11.12
C GLN A 44 20.16 -8.56 10.28
N ASP A 45 20.22 -8.69 8.95
CA ASP A 45 19.55 -7.78 8.04
C ASP A 45 18.22 -8.35 7.59
N PHE A 46 17.19 -7.54 7.73
CA PHE A 46 15.82 -7.82 7.29
C PHE A 46 15.28 -6.66 6.47
N ASP A 47 14.46 -6.98 5.48
CA ASP A 47 13.80 -5.98 4.65
C ASP A 47 12.53 -5.42 5.30
N VAL A 48 11.87 -6.20 6.17
CA VAL A 48 10.69 -5.78 6.94
C VAL A 48 10.66 -6.53 8.26
N ILE A 49 10.18 -5.87 9.32
CA ILE A 49 9.90 -6.47 10.62
C ILE A 49 8.38 -6.41 10.86
N LEU A 50 7.78 -7.56 11.16
CA LEU A 50 6.42 -7.66 11.69
C LEU A 50 6.51 -7.78 13.20
N LEU A 51 5.86 -6.90 13.96
CA LEU A 51 6.11 -6.74 15.39
C LEU A 51 4.80 -6.64 16.18
N ASP A 52 4.58 -7.59 17.10
CA ASP A 52 3.52 -7.38 18.10
C ASP A 52 3.98 -6.40 19.18
N LEU A 53 3.04 -5.65 19.72
CA LEU A 53 3.27 -4.76 20.85
C LEU A 53 3.27 -5.49 22.19
N MET A 54 2.49 -6.57 22.32
CA MET A 54 2.22 -7.25 23.57
C MET A 54 3.14 -8.45 23.78
N LEU A 55 4.45 -8.22 23.65
CA LEU A 55 5.46 -9.28 23.77
C LEU A 55 5.93 -9.48 25.21
N PRO A 56 6.30 -10.70 25.60
CA PRO A 56 7.01 -10.98 26.84
C PRO A 56 8.45 -10.44 26.80
N GLU A 57 9.10 -10.36 27.95
CA GLU A 57 10.46 -9.89 28.20
C GLU A 57 10.68 -8.42 27.84
N LEU A 58 10.37 -8.00 26.61
CA LEU A 58 10.51 -6.64 26.12
C LEU A 58 9.33 -6.29 25.23
N ASN A 59 8.55 -5.25 25.62
CA ASN A 59 7.38 -4.83 24.82
C ASN A 59 7.77 -4.31 23.43
N GLY A 60 6.86 -4.49 22.45
CA GLY A 60 7.13 -4.16 21.07
C GLY A 60 7.43 -2.67 20.80
N ILE A 61 6.88 -1.72 21.60
CA ILE A 61 7.20 -0.29 21.46
C ILE A 61 8.68 -0.07 21.73
N GLU A 62 9.22 -0.68 22.79
CA GLU A 62 10.63 -0.54 23.15
C GLU A 62 11.54 -1.27 22.11
N VAL A 63 11.07 -2.39 21.54
CA VAL A 63 11.76 -3.05 20.42
C VAL A 63 11.82 -2.09 19.22
N ALA A 64 10.70 -1.54 18.80
CA ALA A 64 10.64 -0.60 17.65
C ALA A 64 11.57 0.60 17.87
N ARG A 65 11.52 1.22 19.06
CA ARG A 65 12.36 2.36 19.40
C ARG A 65 13.86 2.02 19.30
N ARG A 66 14.30 0.89 19.86
CA ARG A 66 15.72 0.47 19.85
C ARG A 66 16.19 0.06 18.45
N VAL A 67 15.35 -0.60 17.67
CA VAL A 67 15.67 -0.90 16.26
C VAL A 67 15.88 0.41 15.51
N ARG A 68 14.98 1.37 15.68
CA ARG A 68 15.02 2.65 14.96
C ARG A 68 16.23 3.55 15.33
N GLU A 69 16.81 3.38 16.51
CA GLU A 69 18.04 4.06 16.90
C GLU A 69 19.26 3.62 16.08
N LEU A 70 19.23 2.41 15.50
CA LEU A 70 20.37 1.79 14.85
C LEU A 70 20.13 1.34 13.42
N LYS A 71 18.86 1.17 13.01
CA LYS A 71 18.47 0.69 11.69
C LYS A 71 17.20 1.39 11.18
N ASP A 72 17.16 1.57 9.86
CA ASP A 72 16.00 2.10 9.14
C ASP A 72 15.06 1.00 8.59
N THR A 73 15.25 -0.25 9.03
CA THR A 73 14.43 -1.39 8.58
C THR A 73 12.94 -1.12 8.85
N PRO A 74 12.06 -1.14 7.84
CA PRO A 74 10.64 -0.90 8.03
C PRO A 74 9.96 -1.86 9.00
N ILE A 75 9.08 -1.30 9.83
CA ILE A 75 8.36 -2.02 10.88
C ILE A 75 6.85 -1.90 10.65
N ILE A 76 6.17 -3.05 10.54
CA ILE A 76 4.70 -3.13 10.61
C ILE A 76 4.32 -3.62 12.00
N ILE A 77 3.58 -2.81 12.74
CA ILE A 77 3.03 -3.22 14.04
C ILE A 77 1.77 -4.08 13.81
N MET A 78 1.73 -5.26 14.43
CA MET A 78 0.54 -6.11 14.53
C MET A 78 0.00 -6.01 15.95
N THR A 79 -1.19 -5.45 16.17
CA THR A 79 -1.68 -5.20 17.54
C THR A 79 -3.17 -5.46 17.69
N ALA A 80 -3.58 -5.94 18.88
CA ALA A 80 -4.99 -6.02 19.28
C ALA A 80 -5.55 -4.66 19.72
N ARG A 81 -4.71 -3.63 19.87
CA ARG A 81 -5.13 -2.29 20.29
C ARG A 81 -5.56 -1.47 19.08
N ASP A 82 -6.84 -1.10 19.05
CA ASP A 82 -7.45 -0.31 17.97
C ASP A 82 -7.63 1.18 18.32
N SER A 83 -7.23 1.60 19.53
CA SER A 83 -7.39 2.98 19.92
C SER A 83 -6.53 3.92 19.05
N VAL A 84 -7.06 5.11 18.76
CA VAL A 84 -6.34 6.14 18.00
C VAL A 84 -5.03 6.52 18.71
N ILE A 85 -5.01 6.52 20.05
CA ILE A 85 -3.83 6.87 20.86
C ILE A 85 -2.73 5.81 20.69
N ASP A 86 -3.06 4.52 20.69
CA ASP A 86 -2.08 3.46 20.52
C ASP A 86 -1.48 3.46 19.10
N ARG A 87 -2.31 3.79 18.09
CA ARG A 87 -1.87 3.92 16.68
C ARG A 87 -0.92 5.09 16.49
N VAL A 88 -1.26 6.27 17.01
CA VAL A 88 -0.39 7.45 16.97
C VAL A 88 0.90 7.18 17.72
N SER A 89 0.83 6.58 18.91
CA SER A 89 2.02 6.21 19.69
C SER A 89 2.93 5.24 18.93
N GLY A 90 2.38 4.21 18.26
CA GLY A 90 3.17 3.27 17.47
C GLY A 90 3.93 3.93 16.32
N LEU A 91 3.27 4.82 15.58
CA LEU A 91 3.88 5.58 14.48
C LEU A 91 4.91 6.59 14.98
N ASP A 92 4.63 7.30 16.07
CA ASP A 92 5.56 8.27 16.68
C ASP A 92 6.83 7.58 17.23
N HIS A 93 6.76 6.28 17.59
CA HIS A 93 7.90 5.50 18.08
C HIS A 93 8.63 4.72 16.97
N GLY A 94 8.38 5.03 15.70
CA GLY A 94 9.19 4.59 14.57
C GLY A 94 8.63 3.43 13.75
N ALA A 95 7.34 3.09 13.89
CA ALA A 95 6.69 2.17 12.96
C ALA A 95 6.32 2.86 11.64
N ASP A 96 6.42 2.13 10.55
CA ASP A 96 6.10 2.61 9.20
C ASP A 96 4.65 2.32 8.81
N ASP A 97 4.05 1.27 9.38
CA ASP A 97 2.66 0.90 9.20
C ASP A 97 2.15 0.09 10.41
N TYR A 98 0.85 -0.13 10.49
CA TYR A 98 0.26 -0.98 11.52
C TYR A 98 -0.95 -1.75 10.96
N ILE A 99 -1.26 -2.89 11.59
CA ILE A 99 -2.45 -3.69 11.32
C ILE A 99 -3.11 -4.14 12.61
N VAL A 100 -4.44 -4.08 12.68
CA VAL A 100 -5.19 -4.42 13.90
C VAL A 100 -5.61 -5.89 13.84
N LYS A 101 -5.30 -6.65 14.91
CA LYS A 101 -5.76 -8.04 15.10
C LYS A 101 -7.24 -8.05 15.52
N PRO A 102 -8.09 -8.97 15.00
CA PRO A 102 -7.76 -9.94 13.95
C PRO A 102 -7.77 -9.29 12.56
N PHE A 103 -6.85 -9.69 11.68
CA PHE A 103 -6.71 -9.18 10.33
C PHE A 103 -6.86 -10.29 9.28
N ALA A 104 -7.20 -9.89 8.06
CA ALA A 104 -7.11 -10.78 6.90
C ALA A 104 -5.65 -10.89 6.44
N ILE A 105 -5.18 -12.10 6.13
CA ILE A 105 -3.79 -12.30 5.71
C ILE A 105 -3.46 -11.53 4.43
N GLU A 106 -4.42 -11.39 3.52
CA GLU A 106 -4.29 -10.61 2.28
C GLU A 106 -3.99 -9.14 2.56
N GLU A 107 -4.52 -8.59 3.67
CA GLU A 107 -4.23 -7.22 4.10
C GLU A 107 -2.77 -7.09 4.55
N LEU A 108 -2.29 -8.01 5.39
CA LEU A 108 -0.91 -8.04 5.84
C LEU A 108 0.06 -8.16 4.65
N LEU A 109 -0.18 -9.10 3.75
CA LEU A 109 0.63 -9.31 2.54
C LEU A 109 0.65 -8.07 1.63
N ALA A 110 -0.48 -7.36 1.52
CA ALA A 110 -0.55 -6.12 0.74
C ALA A 110 0.31 -5.01 1.36
N ARG A 111 0.33 -4.88 2.71
CA ARG A 111 1.16 -3.92 3.44
C ARG A 111 2.65 -4.24 3.32
N VAL A 112 3.03 -5.52 3.47
CA VAL A 112 4.41 -5.99 3.26
C VAL A 112 4.90 -5.64 1.86
N ARG A 113 4.11 -5.96 0.82
CA ARG A 113 4.46 -5.60 -0.57
C ARG A 113 4.61 -4.10 -0.77
N ALA A 114 3.78 -3.29 -0.12
CA ALA A 114 3.86 -1.83 -0.22
C ALA A 114 5.15 -1.28 0.39
N LEU A 115 5.58 -1.78 1.54
CA LEU A 115 6.85 -1.37 2.18
C LEU A 115 8.06 -1.84 1.39
N LEU A 116 8.11 -3.11 0.98
CA LEU A 116 9.23 -3.64 0.18
C LEU A 116 9.43 -2.87 -1.13
N ARG A 117 8.33 -2.40 -1.75
CA ARG A 117 8.42 -1.55 -2.94
C ARG A 117 9.08 -0.20 -2.66
N ARG A 118 8.86 0.42 -1.48
CA ARG A 118 9.52 1.68 -1.09
C ARG A 118 11.03 1.50 -0.98
N ILE A 119 11.48 0.44 -0.31
CA ILE A 119 12.91 0.13 -0.13
C ILE A 119 13.61 -0.06 -1.49
N SER A 120 12.99 -0.81 -2.39
CA SER A 120 13.56 -1.09 -3.73
C SER A 120 13.78 0.16 -4.57
N ILE A 121 13.12 1.28 -4.23
CA ILE A 121 13.26 2.57 -4.90
C ILE A 121 14.45 3.34 -4.29
N GLU A 122 14.66 3.26 -2.98
CA GLU A 122 15.75 3.94 -2.28
C GLU A 122 17.13 3.33 -2.57
N ASP A 123 17.22 2.01 -2.78
CA ASP A 123 18.46 1.28 -3.08
C ASP A 123 18.96 1.40 -4.54
N GLY A 124 18.36 2.24 -5.37
CA GLY A 124 18.89 2.56 -6.71
C GLY A 124 18.96 1.38 -7.68
N ASN A 125 18.30 0.26 -7.39
CA ASN A 125 18.25 -0.89 -8.28
C ASN A 125 17.12 -0.71 -9.30
N ASN A 126 17.46 0.04 -10.34
CA ASN A 126 16.66 0.43 -11.47
C ASN A 126 16.15 -0.79 -12.27
N LYS A 127 15.07 -1.43 -11.79
CA LYS A 127 14.10 -2.05 -12.67
C LYS A 127 12.92 -1.09 -12.71
N GLU A 128 12.70 -0.51 -13.89
CA GLU A 128 11.67 0.47 -14.20
C GLU A 128 10.27 0.09 -13.65
N HIS A 129 10.04 0.32 -12.36
CA HIS A 129 8.70 0.60 -11.90
C HIS A 129 8.52 2.10 -12.07
N GLN A 130 7.86 2.50 -13.15
CA GLN A 130 7.51 3.89 -13.41
C GLN A 130 6.80 4.44 -12.15
N THR A 131 7.55 5.19 -11.33
CA THR A 131 7.02 5.92 -10.17
C THR A 131 6.04 7.00 -10.61
N THR A 132 6.10 7.34 -11.89
CA THR A 132 5.21 8.28 -12.55
C THR A 132 4.47 7.61 -13.72
N VAL A 133 3.20 7.93 -13.86
CA VAL A 133 2.41 7.59 -15.04
C VAL A 133 2.12 8.88 -15.80
N ASN A 134 2.61 8.96 -17.03
CA ASN A 134 2.46 10.15 -17.87
C ASN A 134 1.52 9.88 -19.04
N TYR A 135 0.64 10.84 -19.29
CA TYR A 135 -0.17 10.87 -20.49
C TYR A 135 -0.41 12.31 -20.93
N LYS A 136 0.15 12.70 -22.07
CA LYS A 136 0.18 14.09 -22.55
C LYS A 136 0.79 14.99 -21.47
N ASP A 137 0.01 15.99 -21.01
CA ASP A 137 0.35 16.93 -19.96
C ASP A 137 -0.10 16.50 -18.55
N LEU A 138 -0.73 15.30 -18.42
CA LEU A 138 -1.06 14.72 -17.11
C LEU A 138 0.06 13.82 -16.62
N THR A 139 0.44 14.01 -15.35
CA THR A 139 1.41 13.19 -14.62
C THR A 139 0.81 12.73 -13.30
N ILE A 140 0.93 11.44 -13.00
CA ILE A 140 0.61 10.87 -11.68
C ILE A 140 1.91 10.44 -11.03
N GLU A 141 2.27 11.05 -9.91
CA GLU A 141 3.33 10.61 -9.01
C GLU A 141 2.72 9.59 -8.03
N LYS A 142 2.99 8.29 -8.24
CA LYS A 142 2.32 7.21 -7.49
C LYS A 142 2.69 7.22 -6.00
N GLU A 143 3.93 7.56 -5.67
CA GLU A 143 4.45 7.58 -4.32
C GLU A 143 3.73 8.60 -3.44
N ASN A 144 3.64 9.83 -3.94
CA ASN A 144 3.04 10.94 -3.23
C ASN A 144 1.54 11.06 -3.48
N ARG A 145 0.98 10.22 -4.37
CA ARG A 145 -0.42 10.30 -4.84
C ARG A 145 -0.78 11.67 -5.40
N VAL A 146 0.20 12.36 -5.99
CA VAL A 146 0.03 13.68 -6.57
C VAL A 146 -0.30 13.54 -8.04
N VAL A 147 -1.33 14.26 -8.46
CA VAL A 147 -1.71 14.40 -9.87
C VAL A 147 -1.41 15.81 -10.31
N ARG A 148 -0.69 15.95 -11.42
CA ARG A 148 -0.38 17.25 -12.03
C ARG A 148 -0.85 17.28 -13.47
N ARG A 149 -1.21 18.45 -13.90
CA ARG A 149 -1.32 18.78 -15.31
C ARG A 149 -0.35 19.93 -15.61
N GLU A 150 0.70 19.65 -16.39
CA GLU A 150 1.88 20.52 -16.47
C GLU A 150 2.42 20.80 -15.05
N ASP A 151 2.46 22.06 -14.60
CA ASP A 151 2.91 22.46 -13.26
C ASP A 151 1.77 22.60 -12.24
N GLU A 152 0.51 22.45 -12.66
CA GLU A 152 -0.66 22.64 -11.80
C GLU A 152 -1.04 21.36 -11.09
N VAL A 153 -1.10 21.38 -9.74
CA VAL A 153 -1.56 20.25 -8.93
C VAL A 153 -3.08 20.12 -8.98
N ILE A 154 -3.57 18.96 -9.35
CA ILE A 154 -5.00 18.63 -9.38
C ILE A 154 -5.37 17.87 -8.11
N ASN A 155 -6.23 18.46 -7.29
CA ASN A 155 -6.72 17.83 -6.07
C ASN A 155 -7.81 16.80 -6.36
N LEU A 156 -7.46 15.51 -6.21
CA LEU A 156 -8.39 14.39 -6.36
C LEU A 156 -8.71 13.76 -5.00
N THR A 157 -9.95 13.30 -4.83
CA THR A 157 -10.30 12.41 -3.74
C THR A 157 -9.68 11.03 -3.97
N LYS A 158 -9.63 10.19 -2.92
CA LYS A 158 -9.07 8.84 -3.03
C LYS A 158 -9.64 8.04 -4.21
N ARG A 159 -10.95 8.04 -4.39
CA ARG A 159 -11.64 7.29 -5.46
C ARG A 159 -11.41 7.88 -6.85
N GLU A 160 -11.36 9.20 -6.98
CA GLU A 160 -11.01 9.86 -8.23
C GLU A 160 -9.56 9.54 -8.64
N TYR A 161 -8.63 9.57 -7.69
CA TYR A 161 -7.24 9.20 -7.91
C TYR A 161 -7.11 7.74 -8.37
N GLU A 162 -7.71 6.80 -7.65
CA GLU A 162 -7.66 5.37 -7.97
C GLU A 162 -8.25 5.08 -9.37
N LEU A 163 -9.36 5.72 -9.70
CA LEU A 163 -10.01 5.58 -11.00
C LEU A 163 -9.15 6.15 -12.14
N LEU A 164 -8.55 7.33 -11.95
CA LEU A 164 -7.66 7.94 -12.93
C LEU A 164 -6.39 7.10 -13.13
N LEU A 165 -5.77 6.63 -12.04
CA LEU A 165 -4.57 5.80 -12.08
C LEU A 165 -4.81 4.52 -12.89
N ILE A 166 -5.90 3.80 -12.61
CA ILE A 166 -6.25 2.58 -13.34
C ILE A 166 -6.41 2.85 -14.83
N LEU A 167 -7.07 3.95 -15.21
CA LEU A 167 -7.27 4.30 -16.61
C LEU A 167 -5.97 4.71 -17.30
N MET A 168 -5.08 5.43 -16.61
CA MET A 168 -3.78 5.84 -17.14
C MET A 168 -2.77 4.69 -17.21
N GLU A 169 -2.86 3.70 -16.34
CA GLU A 169 -2.05 2.47 -16.45
C GLU A 169 -2.51 1.54 -17.59
N ASN A 170 -3.74 1.73 -18.08
CA ASN A 170 -4.34 0.91 -19.14
C ASN A 170 -4.71 1.76 -20.37
N ILE A 171 -3.79 2.62 -20.82
CA ILE A 171 -3.99 3.43 -22.04
C ILE A 171 -4.29 2.53 -23.22
N ASN A 172 -5.26 2.94 -24.06
CA ASN A 172 -5.78 2.22 -25.23
C ASN A 172 -6.57 0.93 -24.91
N VAL A 173 -6.76 0.58 -23.62
CA VAL A 173 -7.60 -0.55 -23.21
C VAL A 173 -8.97 -0.03 -22.77
N VAL A 174 -10.03 -0.54 -23.40
CA VAL A 174 -11.41 -0.21 -22.97
C VAL A 174 -11.73 -1.01 -21.72
N MET A 175 -11.95 -0.32 -20.62
CA MET A 175 -12.35 -0.93 -19.34
C MET A 175 -13.85 -0.81 -19.13
N SER A 176 -14.50 -1.95 -18.84
CA SER A 176 -15.94 -1.97 -18.56
C SER A 176 -16.24 -1.31 -17.20
N ARG A 177 -17.49 -0.83 -17.04
CA ARG A 177 -17.96 -0.28 -15.76
C ARG A 177 -17.82 -1.27 -14.61
N LYS A 178 -18.06 -2.55 -14.89
CA LYS A 178 -17.94 -3.62 -13.90
C LYS A 178 -16.50 -3.85 -13.46
N GLU A 179 -15.54 -3.84 -14.38
CA GLU A 179 -14.11 -3.94 -14.08
C GLU A 179 -13.62 -2.74 -13.27
N LEU A 180 -13.98 -1.51 -13.68
CA LEU A 180 -13.63 -0.30 -12.95
C LEU A 180 -14.24 -0.29 -11.55
N LEU A 181 -15.51 -0.71 -11.41
CA LEU A 181 -16.17 -0.84 -10.11
C LEU A 181 -15.42 -1.82 -9.21
N SER A 182 -15.12 -3.02 -9.72
CA SER A 182 -14.40 -4.05 -8.97
C SER A 182 -13.01 -3.61 -8.53
N LYS A 183 -12.24 -2.94 -9.40
CA LYS A 183 -10.88 -2.50 -9.12
C LYS A 183 -10.81 -1.33 -8.12
N VAL A 184 -11.77 -0.40 -8.16
CA VAL A 184 -11.77 0.82 -7.33
C VAL A 184 -12.59 0.64 -6.06
N TRP A 185 -13.70 -0.09 -6.08
CA TRP A 185 -14.62 -0.26 -4.93
C TRP A 185 -14.58 -1.64 -4.30
N GLY A 186 -13.98 -2.65 -4.97
CA GLY A 186 -13.89 -4.03 -4.50
C GLY A 186 -15.06 -4.92 -4.98
N TYR A 187 -14.84 -6.24 -4.90
CA TYR A 187 -15.83 -7.23 -5.39
C TYR A 187 -17.13 -7.28 -4.59
N ASP A 188 -17.10 -6.94 -3.30
CA ASP A 188 -18.26 -6.98 -2.39
C ASP A 188 -19.02 -5.65 -2.30
N SER A 189 -18.73 -4.70 -3.19
CA SER A 189 -19.45 -3.43 -3.14
C SER A 189 -20.92 -3.64 -3.55
N LYS A 190 -21.85 -3.36 -2.63
CA LYS A 190 -23.29 -3.22 -2.91
C LYS A 190 -23.62 -1.99 -3.77
N VAL A 191 -22.59 -1.38 -4.35
CA VAL A 191 -22.67 -0.14 -5.13
C VAL A 191 -22.99 -0.49 -6.57
N GLU A 192 -23.99 0.17 -7.14
CA GLU A 192 -24.37 0.01 -8.53
C GLU A 192 -23.31 0.53 -9.50
N THR A 193 -23.22 -0.05 -10.69
CA THR A 193 -22.21 0.31 -11.72
C THR A 193 -22.31 1.75 -12.20
N ASN A 194 -23.47 2.43 -11.99
CA ASN A 194 -23.68 3.84 -12.32
C ASN A 194 -22.81 4.80 -11.51
N VAL A 195 -22.28 4.38 -10.34
CA VAL A 195 -21.34 5.18 -9.56
C VAL A 195 -20.07 5.49 -10.35
N VAL A 196 -19.62 4.58 -11.21
CA VAL A 196 -18.46 4.82 -12.09
C VAL A 196 -18.71 6.03 -13.00
N ASP A 197 -19.91 6.15 -13.59
CA ASP A 197 -20.27 7.26 -14.48
C ASP A 197 -20.23 8.61 -13.74
N VAL A 198 -20.64 8.62 -12.47
CA VAL A 198 -20.59 9.81 -11.61
C VAL A 198 -19.15 10.25 -11.37
N TYR A 199 -18.27 9.31 -10.99
CA TYR A 199 -16.86 9.61 -10.73
C TYR A 199 -16.08 9.98 -12.00
N ILE A 200 -16.39 9.39 -13.15
CA ILE A 200 -15.85 9.83 -14.46
C ILE A 200 -16.24 11.28 -14.74
N ARG A 201 -17.48 11.67 -14.45
CA ARG A 201 -17.89 13.07 -14.59
C ARG A 201 -17.12 14.00 -13.65
N TYR A 202 -16.91 13.61 -12.40
CA TYR A 202 -16.12 14.39 -11.45
C TYR A 202 -14.67 14.53 -11.90
N LEU A 203 -14.06 13.44 -12.37
CA LEU A 203 -12.71 13.47 -12.93
C LEU A 203 -12.62 14.43 -14.12
N ARG A 204 -13.52 14.30 -15.11
CA ARG A 204 -13.53 15.19 -16.28
C ARG A 204 -13.60 16.66 -15.88
N ASN A 205 -14.46 17.00 -14.91
CA ASN A 205 -14.58 18.38 -14.42
C ASN A 205 -13.27 18.92 -13.81
N LYS A 206 -12.36 18.04 -13.35
CA LYS A 206 -11.10 18.44 -12.74
C LYS A 206 -9.91 18.38 -13.71
N ILE A 207 -9.90 17.40 -14.61
CA ILE A 207 -8.76 17.16 -15.50
C ILE A 207 -8.95 17.73 -16.91
N ASP A 208 -10.18 17.84 -17.42
CA ASP A 208 -10.43 18.35 -18.78
C ASP A 208 -10.34 19.88 -18.83
N ARG A 209 -9.98 20.42 -20.00
CA ARG A 209 -10.01 21.86 -20.30
C ARG A 209 -11.21 22.20 -21.16
N PRO A 210 -11.86 23.36 -20.94
CA PRO A 210 -12.92 23.83 -21.81
C PRO A 210 -12.44 23.95 -23.26
N GLY A 211 -13.20 23.37 -24.19
CA GLY A 211 -12.87 23.41 -25.62
C GLY A 211 -11.88 22.34 -26.10
N GLU A 212 -11.29 21.56 -25.23
CA GLU A 212 -10.42 20.45 -25.58
C GLU A 212 -11.15 19.11 -25.55
N LYS A 213 -10.55 18.10 -26.21
CA LYS A 213 -11.06 16.74 -26.19
C LYS A 213 -10.77 16.10 -24.84
N SER A 214 -11.81 15.55 -24.20
CA SER A 214 -11.68 14.88 -22.91
C SER A 214 -10.59 13.80 -22.91
N TYR A 215 -9.79 13.73 -21.84
CA TYR A 215 -8.81 12.68 -21.65
C TYR A 215 -9.45 11.29 -21.58
N ILE A 216 -10.58 11.19 -20.87
CA ILE A 216 -11.32 9.95 -20.70
C ILE A 216 -12.45 9.89 -21.72
N GLN A 217 -12.39 8.94 -22.64
CA GLN A 217 -13.42 8.76 -23.68
C GLN A 217 -14.44 7.71 -23.23
N THR A 218 -15.70 7.93 -23.58
CA THR A 218 -16.78 6.97 -23.36
C THR A 218 -16.91 6.05 -24.58
N VAL A 219 -16.81 4.74 -24.34
CA VAL A 219 -17.18 3.71 -25.31
C VAL A 219 -18.61 3.27 -25.01
N ARG A 220 -19.57 3.73 -25.84
CA ARG A 220 -21.00 3.47 -25.60
C ARG A 220 -21.29 1.99 -25.46
N GLY A 221 -22.09 1.64 -24.45
CA GLY A 221 -22.46 0.28 -24.13
C GLY A 221 -21.36 -0.58 -23.46
N THR A 222 -20.10 -0.11 -23.42
CA THR A 222 -18.97 -0.88 -22.88
C THR A 222 -18.40 -0.23 -21.61
N GLY A 223 -17.80 0.95 -21.71
CA GLY A 223 -17.10 1.55 -20.57
C GLY A 223 -16.32 2.79 -20.96
N TYR A 224 -15.08 2.88 -20.45
CA TYR A 224 -14.23 4.05 -20.56
C TYR A 224 -12.81 3.70 -21.00
N VAL A 225 -12.13 4.64 -21.62
CA VAL A 225 -10.75 4.47 -22.11
C VAL A 225 -10.04 5.82 -22.18
N ILE A 226 -8.74 5.83 -21.90
CA ILE A 226 -7.82 6.90 -22.28
C ILE A 226 -7.10 6.42 -23.56
N ARG A 227 -7.15 7.23 -24.63
CA ARG A 227 -6.52 6.88 -25.91
C ARG A 227 -5.46 7.90 -26.30
N SER A 228 -4.27 7.36 -26.63
CA SER A 228 -3.19 8.11 -27.26
C SER A 228 -3.58 8.61 -28.64
#